data_557ff8d9052224bd59bb9373b9554e4c
#
_entry.id   557ff8d9052224bd59bb9373b9554e4c
#
_cell.length_a   1.000
_cell.length_b   1.000
_cell.length_c   1.000
_cell.angle_alpha   90.00
_cell.angle_beta   90.00
_cell.angle_gamma   90.00
#
_symmetry.space_group_name_H-M   'P 1'
#
loop_
_entity.id
_entity.type
_entity.pdbx_description
1 polymer ?
#
loop_
_entity_poly.entity_id
_entity_poly.type
_entity_poly.pdbx_seq_one_letter_code
_entity_poly.pdbx_strand_id
1 'polypeptide(L)'
;IMDEPTANLDYGNSCRVMERVKKLGQTGYTIIFSTHNPNQAFSYATKVLALKDGGVMAVGAPEAVLTEDVLSRLYGIPVARCEMETVFGRKTICMPVPGGMEGA
;
A
#
# COMPACT_ATOMS: atom_id res chain seq x y z
N ILE A 1 8.87 13.52 -6.23
CA ILE A 1 7.46 13.12 -6.30
C ILE A 1 7.25 12.24 -7.52
N MET A 2 6.65 11.07 -7.30
CA MET A 2 6.35 10.14 -8.38
C MET A 2 4.88 9.78 -8.34
N ASP A 3 4.21 9.86 -9.50
CA ASP A 3 2.80 9.53 -9.61
C ASP A 3 2.66 8.11 -10.17
N GLU A 4 2.19 7.18 -9.33
CA GLU A 4 2.01 5.78 -9.66
C GLU A 4 3.22 5.20 -10.42
N PRO A 5 4.40 5.15 -9.77
CA PRO A 5 5.65 4.83 -10.47
C PRO A 5 5.69 3.43 -11.09
N THR A 6 4.76 2.56 -10.73
CA THR A 6 4.70 1.20 -11.27
C THR A 6 3.53 0.98 -12.23
N ALA A 7 2.77 2.03 -12.55
CA ALA A 7 1.67 1.92 -13.49
C ALA A 7 2.19 1.42 -14.85
N ASN A 8 1.47 0.47 -15.44
CA ASN A 8 1.81 -0.13 -16.73
C ASN A 8 3.08 -0.98 -16.75
N LEU A 9 3.66 -1.30 -15.59
CA LEU A 9 4.79 -2.20 -15.49
C LEU A 9 4.34 -3.60 -15.08
N ASP A 10 5.07 -4.62 -15.53
CA ASP A 10 4.84 -5.97 -15.05
C ASP A 10 5.31 -6.11 -13.59
N TYR A 11 5.00 -7.25 -12.98
CA TYR A 11 5.29 -7.46 -11.56
C TYR A 11 6.79 -7.34 -11.24
N GLY A 12 7.65 -7.98 -12.04
CA GLY A 12 9.10 -7.95 -11.80
C GLY A 12 9.67 -6.55 -11.94
N ASN A 13 9.26 -5.81 -12.95
CA ASN A 13 9.72 -4.44 -13.14
C ASN A 13 9.17 -3.51 -12.08
N SER A 14 7.92 -3.71 -11.66
CA SER A 14 7.34 -2.95 -10.55
C SER A 14 8.17 -3.12 -9.28
N CYS A 15 8.54 -4.34 -8.95
CA CYS A 15 9.36 -4.61 -7.76
C CYS A 15 10.73 -3.95 -7.86
N ARG A 16 11.37 -3.98 -9.03
CA ARG A 16 12.67 -3.33 -9.23
C ARG A 16 12.60 -1.83 -9.04
N VAL A 17 11.56 -1.20 -9.57
CA VAL A 17 11.35 0.25 -9.39
C VAL A 17 11.17 0.58 -7.92
N MET A 18 10.33 -0.16 -7.21
CA MET A 18 10.06 0.12 -5.81
C MET A 18 11.27 -0.14 -4.91
N GLU A 19 12.09 -1.14 -5.23
CA GLU A 19 13.33 -1.37 -4.48
C GLU A 19 14.32 -0.20 -4.66
N ARG A 20 14.39 0.39 -5.85
CA ARG A 20 15.20 1.58 -6.09
C ARG A 20 14.68 2.79 -5.32
N VAL A 21 13.36 2.96 -5.29
CA VAL A 21 12.72 4.03 -4.52
C VAL A 21 13.08 3.89 -3.04
N LYS A 22 12.99 2.68 -2.50
CA LYS A 22 13.33 2.40 -1.13
C LYS A 22 14.79 2.73 -0.81
N LYS A 23 15.72 2.33 -1.69
CA LYS A 23 17.14 2.64 -1.52
C LYS A 23 17.41 4.13 -1.53
N LEU A 24 16.79 4.88 -2.42
CA LEU A 24 16.93 6.34 -2.47
C LEU A 24 16.43 6.97 -1.17
N GLY A 25 15.32 6.50 -0.62
CA GLY A 25 14.82 6.99 0.66
C GLY A 25 15.80 6.72 1.80
N GLN A 26 16.51 5.60 1.76
CA GLN A 26 17.51 5.26 2.79
C GLN A 26 18.77 6.10 2.70
N THR A 27 19.04 6.75 1.57
CA THR A 27 20.23 7.59 1.37
C THR A 27 19.97 9.06 1.68
N GLY A 28 18.86 9.39 2.31
CA GLY A 28 18.58 10.75 2.77
C GLY A 28 17.61 11.54 1.91
N TYR A 29 17.15 10.98 0.80
CA TYR A 29 16.12 11.64 0.00
C TYR A 29 14.75 11.44 0.60
N THR A 30 13.94 12.47 0.55
CA THR A 30 12.51 12.35 0.86
C THR A 30 11.77 12.06 -0.44
N ILE A 31 11.11 10.90 -0.50
CA ILE A 31 10.42 10.45 -1.70
C ILE A 31 8.93 10.34 -1.41
N ILE A 32 8.13 10.93 -2.28
CA ILE A 32 6.68 10.86 -2.23
C ILE A 32 6.20 10.16 -3.49
N PHE A 33 5.40 9.12 -3.34
CA PHE A 33 4.79 8.46 -4.49
C PHE A 33 3.33 8.18 -4.21
N SER A 34 2.52 8.17 -5.27
CA SER A 34 1.13 7.77 -5.19
C SER A 34 0.98 6.34 -5.68
N THR A 35 -0.02 5.63 -5.17
CA THR A 35 -0.30 4.27 -5.61
C THR A 35 -1.75 3.92 -5.31
N HIS A 36 -2.32 3.04 -6.14
CA HIS A 36 -3.60 2.40 -5.87
C HIS A 36 -3.42 1.01 -5.28
N ASN A 37 -2.19 0.56 -5.09
CA ASN A 37 -1.91 -0.76 -4.55
C ASN A 37 -1.51 -0.64 -3.07
N PRO A 38 -2.38 -1.03 -2.13
CA PRO A 38 -2.08 -0.89 -0.71
C PRO A 38 -0.90 -1.76 -0.25
N ASN A 39 -0.62 -2.85 -0.95
CA ASN A 39 0.53 -3.69 -0.62
C ASN A 39 1.86 -2.96 -0.88
N GLN A 40 1.90 -2.02 -1.82
CA GLN A 40 3.07 -1.17 -1.99
C GLN A 40 3.27 -0.26 -0.79
N ALA A 41 2.19 0.25 -0.22
CA ALA A 41 2.28 1.07 0.99
C ALA A 41 2.85 0.27 2.16
N PHE A 42 2.36 -0.94 2.36
CA PHE A 42 2.88 -1.80 3.45
C PHE A 42 4.34 -2.18 3.24
N SER A 43 4.75 -2.44 2.01
CA SER A 43 6.11 -2.90 1.71
C SER A 43 7.15 -1.80 1.66
N TYR A 44 6.78 -0.61 1.19
CA TYR A 44 7.78 0.41 0.84
C TYR A 44 7.59 1.77 1.49
N ALA A 45 6.42 2.07 2.04
CA ALA A 45 6.17 3.38 2.64
C ALA A 45 6.44 3.37 4.14
N THR A 46 6.97 4.47 4.65
CA THR A 46 7.12 4.68 6.09
C THR A 46 5.94 5.49 6.64
N LYS A 47 5.27 6.23 5.77
CA LYS A 47 4.11 7.02 6.15
C LYS A 47 3.16 7.08 4.96
N VAL A 48 1.87 6.95 5.24
CA VAL A 48 0.84 7.01 4.21
C VAL A 48 -0.16 8.11 4.48
N LEU A 49 -0.71 8.64 3.41
CA LEU A 49 -1.83 9.57 3.41
C LEU A 49 -2.90 8.95 2.53
N ALA A 50 -3.98 8.50 3.16
CA ALA A 50 -5.10 7.90 2.43
C ALA A 50 -6.11 8.98 2.08
N LEU A 51 -6.42 9.10 0.79
CA LEU A 51 -7.33 10.11 0.27
C LEU A 51 -8.56 9.44 -0.34
N LYS A 52 -9.71 10.01 -0.07
CA LYS A 52 -10.97 9.59 -0.70
C LYS A 52 -11.93 10.78 -0.79
N ASP A 53 -12.60 10.89 -1.94
CA ASP A 53 -13.62 11.92 -2.18
C ASP A 53 -13.13 13.35 -1.89
N GLY A 54 -11.88 13.60 -2.23
CA GLY A 54 -11.27 14.93 -2.05
C GLY A 54 -10.83 15.25 -0.64
N GLY A 55 -10.92 14.29 0.29
CA GLY A 55 -10.56 14.50 1.67
C GLY A 55 -9.54 13.49 2.18
N VAL A 56 -8.92 13.83 3.31
CA VAL A 56 -7.99 12.95 4.00
C VAL A 56 -8.78 11.97 4.86
N MET A 57 -8.60 10.67 4.63
CA MET A 57 -9.24 9.62 5.39
C MET A 57 -8.38 9.17 6.57
N ALA A 58 -7.07 9.06 6.35
CA ALA A 58 -6.14 8.62 7.39
C ALA A 58 -4.73 9.07 7.04
N VAL A 59 -3.89 9.27 8.06
CA VAL A 59 -2.48 9.61 7.89
C VAL A 59 -1.66 8.99 9.01
N GLY A 60 -0.50 8.44 8.67
CA GLY A 60 0.40 7.84 9.65
C GLY A 60 1.14 6.63 9.09
N ALA A 61 1.70 5.82 9.97
CA ALA A 61 2.40 4.59 9.55
C ALA A 61 1.41 3.61 8.91
N PRO A 62 1.81 2.90 7.84
CA PRO A 62 0.88 2.01 7.13
C PRO A 62 0.17 1.00 8.04
N GLU A 63 0.90 0.32 8.90
CA GLU A 63 0.33 -0.71 9.76
C GLU A 63 -0.64 -0.14 10.80
N ALA A 64 -0.46 1.11 11.18
CA ALA A 64 -1.31 1.76 12.17
C ALA A 64 -2.60 2.31 11.57
N VAL A 65 -2.54 2.84 10.35
CA VAL A 65 -3.69 3.55 9.78
C VAL A 65 -4.45 2.78 8.71
N LEU A 66 -3.80 1.85 8.02
CA LEU A 66 -4.46 1.04 6.99
C LEU A 66 -5.08 -0.21 7.62
N THR A 67 -6.10 0.01 8.44
CA THR A 67 -6.88 -1.07 9.03
C THR A 67 -7.81 -1.68 7.98
N GLU A 68 -8.40 -2.82 8.30
CA GLU A 68 -9.38 -3.44 7.40
C GLU A 68 -10.55 -2.51 7.14
N ASP A 69 -10.99 -1.76 8.14
CA ASP A 69 -12.08 -0.80 7.99
C ASP A 69 -11.70 0.33 7.02
N VAL A 70 -10.54 0.94 7.22
CA VAL A 70 -10.04 2.02 6.35
C VAL A 70 -9.86 1.52 4.92
N LEU A 71 -9.22 0.35 4.75
CA LEU A 71 -9.01 -0.24 3.43
C LEU A 71 -10.33 -0.55 2.72
N SER A 72 -11.30 -1.10 3.45
CA SER A 72 -12.60 -1.43 2.89
C SER A 72 -13.36 -0.19 2.44
N ARG A 73 -13.30 0.88 3.22
CA ARG A 73 -13.89 2.17 2.84
C ARG A 73 -13.18 2.80 1.66
N LEU A 74 -11.84 2.73 1.66
CA LEU A 74 -11.02 3.35 0.63
C LEU A 74 -11.27 2.75 -0.74
N TYR A 75 -11.42 1.43 -0.81
CA TYR A 75 -11.60 0.71 -2.07
C TYR A 75 -13.04 0.33 -2.39
N GLY A 76 -13.96 0.52 -1.44
CA GLY A 76 -15.37 0.24 -1.67
C GLY A 76 -15.73 -1.23 -1.74
N ILE A 77 -14.86 -2.12 -1.27
CA ILE A 77 -15.07 -3.56 -1.19
C ILE A 77 -14.53 -4.06 0.14
N PRO A 78 -15.01 -5.21 0.64
CA PRO A 78 -14.42 -5.80 1.84
C PRO A 78 -12.96 -6.21 1.59
N VAL A 79 -12.06 -5.74 2.44
CA VAL A 79 -10.63 -6.02 2.34
C VAL A 79 -10.17 -6.66 3.65
N ALA A 80 -9.48 -7.78 3.54
CA ALA A 80 -8.87 -8.47 4.67
C ALA A 80 -7.40 -8.12 4.74
N ARG A 81 -6.87 -8.11 5.97
CA ARG A 81 -5.47 -7.83 6.24
C ARG A 81 -4.87 -9.05 6.92
N CYS A 82 -3.67 -9.42 6.50
CA CYS A 82 -2.97 -10.58 7.03
C CYS A 82 -1.54 -10.22 7.39
N GLU A 83 -1.05 -10.71 8.51
CA GLU A 83 0.34 -10.54 8.91
C GLU A 83 1.01 -11.90 8.85
N MET A 84 2.20 -11.96 8.26
CA MET A 84 2.94 -13.19 8.01
C MET A 84 4.35 -13.09 8.55
N GLU A 85 4.80 -14.19 9.16
CA GLU A 85 6.22 -14.35 9.48
C GLU A 85 6.92 -14.89 8.25
N THR A 86 7.98 -14.22 7.83
CA THR A 86 8.82 -14.66 6.71
C THR A 86 10.27 -14.71 7.15
N VAL A 87 11.13 -15.28 6.30
CA VAL A 87 12.58 -15.27 6.58
C VAL A 87 13.15 -13.84 6.58
N PHE A 88 12.41 -12.87 6.04
CA PHE A 88 12.79 -11.46 6.01
C PHE A 88 12.11 -10.64 7.10
N GLY A 89 11.44 -11.29 8.06
CA GLY A 89 10.71 -10.65 9.12
C GLY A 89 9.21 -10.69 8.92
N ARG A 90 8.49 -9.99 9.79
CA ARG A 90 7.05 -9.93 9.75
C ARG A 90 6.59 -8.98 8.64
N LYS A 91 5.64 -9.43 7.81
CA LYS A 91 5.10 -8.66 6.70
C LYS A 91 3.59 -8.56 6.79
N THR A 92 3.06 -7.43 6.38
CA THR A 92 1.62 -7.17 6.31
C THR A 92 1.21 -7.14 4.84
N ILE A 93 0.16 -7.88 4.51
CA ILE A 93 -0.46 -7.85 3.19
C ILE A 93 -1.96 -7.67 3.33
N CYS A 94 -2.61 -7.21 2.29
CA CYS A 94 -4.07 -7.15 2.25
C CYS A 94 -4.57 -7.76 0.95
N MET A 95 -5.84 -8.20 0.99
CA MET A 95 -6.48 -8.86 -0.14
C MET A 95 -7.99 -8.66 -0.08
N PRO A 96 -8.67 -8.72 -1.22
CA PRO A 96 -10.14 -8.72 -1.18
C PRO A 96 -10.64 -9.95 -0.42
N VAL A 97 -11.72 -9.79 0.32
CA VAL A 97 -12.34 -10.93 0.99
C VAL A 97 -12.96 -11.82 -0.09
N PRO A 98 -12.61 -13.13 -0.16
CA PRO A 98 -13.20 -14.02 -1.16
C PRO A 98 -14.72 -14.07 -1.05
N GLY A 99 -15.42 -13.79 -2.16
CA GLY A 99 -16.88 -13.75 -2.18
C GLY A 99 -17.49 -12.50 -1.54
N GLY A 100 -16.67 -11.61 -1.00
CA GLY A 100 -17.17 -10.41 -0.31
C GLY A 100 -17.87 -9.41 -1.21
N MET A 101 -17.67 -9.49 -2.52
CA MET A 101 -18.33 -8.62 -3.50
C MET A 101 -19.62 -9.23 -4.04
N GLU A 102 -19.93 -10.47 -3.71
CA GLU A 102 -21.16 -11.14 -4.18
C GLU A 102 -22.36 -10.56 -3.45
N GLY A 103 -23.43 -10.32 -4.18
CA GLY A 103 -24.65 -9.76 -3.62
C GLY A 103 -24.60 -8.25 -3.37
N ALA A 104 -23.55 -7.63 -3.81
CA ALA A 104 -23.40 -6.18 -3.68
C ALA A 104 -24.31 -5.42 -4.64
#